data_cdf8a92705f5112509c67c8dfd856a4e
#
_entry.id   cdf8a92705f5112509c67c8dfd856a4e
#
_cell.length_a   1.000
_cell.length_b   1.000
_cell.length_c   1.000
_cell.angle_alpha   90.00
_cell.angle_beta   90.00
_cell.angle_gamma   90.00
#
_symmetry.space_group_name_H-M   'P 1'
#
loop_
_entity.id
_entity.type
_entity.pdbx_description
1 polymer ?
#
loop_
_entity_poly.entity_id
_entity_poly.type
_entity_poly.pdbx_seq_one_letter_code
_entity_poly.pdbx_strand_id
1 'polypeptide(L)'
;MPFDCPAPPSRAACRTVFLSDLHLGAMGSRADLLLACLQARPADIYVLVGDILDLWQPLLPHWTAADQAVIDHLNARAAAGADLVYVRGNHDPEPDRAPPHARLHVRAVCEHIHRTGDQRRLLVVHGDSVDSRLVRTHLATRIGSLANHLLLRLDRGLRRLVEIGRAHV
;
A
#
# COMPACT_ATOMS: atom_id res chain seq x y z
N MET A 1 -10.14 -20.11 -2.57
CA MET A 1 -11.27 -19.80 -1.69
C MET A 1 -11.53 -18.32 -1.82
N PRO A 2 -12.73 -17.85 -2.15
CA PRO A 2 -13.02 -16.44 -2.14
C PRO A 2 -12.98 -15.96 -0.66
N PHE A 3 -12.21 -14.92 -0.39
CA PHE A 3 -12.29 -14.23 0.89
C PHE A 3 -13.65 -13.56 0.97
N ASP A 4 -14.51 -14.12 1.79
CA ASP A 4 -15.79 -13.51 2.12
C ASP A 4 -15.50 -12.27 2.97
N CYS A 5 -15.51 -11.11 2.33
CA CYS A 5 -15.45 -9.86 3.04
C CYS A 5 -16.81 -9.68 3.74
N PRO A 6 -16.89 -9.66 5.08
CA PRO A 6 -18.19 -9.49 5.75
C PRO A 6 -18.85 -8.21 5.26
N ALA A 7 -20.14 -8.30 4.95
CA ALA A 7 -20.96 -7.16 4.54
C ALA A 7 -20.77 -6.00 5.54
N PRO A 8 -20.61 -4.76 5.06
CA PRO A 8 -20.36 -3.64 5.95
C PRO A 8 -21.53 -3.46 6.91
N PRO A 9 -21.26 -3.25 8.22
CA PRO A 9 -22.28 -2.73 9.10
C PRO A 9 -22.78 -1.39 8.55
N SER A 10 -24.07 -1.11 8.69
CA SER A 10 -24.72 0.10 8.21
C SER A 10 -23.84 1.33 8.49
N ARG A 11 -23.60 2.13 7.46
CA ARG A 11 -22.94 3.46 7.36
C ARG A 11 -22.62 4.18 8.69
N ALA A 12 -21.85 3.61 9.58
CA ALA A 12 -21.13 4.37 10.58
C ALA A 12 -19.86 4.86 9.89
N ALA A 13 -19.72 6.17 9.69
CA ALA A 13 -18.48 6.77 9.20
C ALA A 13 -17.35 6.31 10.12
N CYS A 14 -16.34 5.61 9.56
CA CYS A 14 -15.17 5.26 10.32
C CYS A 14 -14.43 6.55 10.67
N ARG A 15 -14.16 6.78 11.96
CA ARG A 15 -13.39 7.95 12.36
C ARG A 15 -11.95 7.85 11.86
N THR A 16 -11.35 6.68 11.97
CA THR A 16 -9.95 6.45 11.57
C THR A 16 -9.82 5.13 10.83
N VAL A 17 -9.09 5.15 9.73
CA VAL A 17 -8.68 3.96 8.98
C VAL A 17 -7.15 3.85 9.06
N PHE A 18 -6.66 2.68 9.46
CA PHE A 18 -5.24 2.33 9.42
C PHE A 18 -5.00 1.43 8.22
N LEU A 19 -3.96 1.75 7.45
CA LEU A 19 -3.56 1.03 6.25
C LEU A 19 -2.06 0.73 6.34
N SER A 20 -1.67 -0.52 6.11
CA SER A 20 -0.27 -0.97 6.16
C SER A 20 0.01 -1.90 4.99
N ASP A 21 1.27 -1.95 4.57
CA ASP A 21 1.78 -2.95 3.61
C ASP A 21 0.99 -2.99 2.28
N LEU A 22 0.66 -1.83 1.74
CA LEU A 22 -0.11 -1.72 0.50
C LEU A 22 0.71 -2.09 -0.73
N HIS A 23 2.01 -1.83 -0.69
CA HIS A 23 2.97 -2.10 -1.75
C HIS A 23 2.47 -1.66 -3.13
N LEU A 24 1.93 -0.43 -3.24
CA LEU A 24 1.49 0.13 -4.52
C LEU A 24 2.67 0.20 -5.49
N GLY A 25 2.47 -0.31 -6.69
CA GLY A 25 3.55 -0.49 -7.67
C GLY A 25 4.19 -1.88 -7.65
N ALA A 26 3.85 -2.74 -6.67
CA ALA A 26 4.22 -4.15 -6.71
C ALA A 26 3.24 -4.98 -7.54
N MET A 27 3.75 -6.02 -8.21
CA MET A 27 2.92 -6.91 -9.05
C MET A 27 1.82 -7.66 -8.29
N GLY A 28 1.93 -7.78 -6.97
CA GLY A 28 0.97 -8.44 -6.09
C GLY A 28 -0.03 -7.49 -5.44
N SER A 29 0.13 -6.19 -5.62
CA SER A 29 -0.77 -5.18 -5.05
C SER A 29 -2.22 -5.39 -5.52
N ARG A 30 -3.17 -5.26 -4.60
CA ARG A 30 -4.60 -5.31 -4.86
C ARG A 30 -5.21 -3.91 -4.69
N ALA A 31 -4.59 -2.94 -5.37
CA ALA A 31 -5.04 -1.55 -5.37
C ALA A 31 -6.50 -1.39 -5.78
N ASP A 32 -7.01 -2.29 -6.64
CA ASP A 32 -8.41 -2.37 -7.05
C ASP A 32 -9.35 -2.59 -5.85
N LEU A 33 -9.06 -3.58 -5.02
CA LEU A 33 -9.86 -3.89 -3.82
C LEU A 33 -9.69 -2.82 -2.74
N LEU A 34 -8.46 -2.32 -2.58
CA LEU A 34 -8.20 -1.24 -1.63
C LEU A 34 -9.02 0.00 -1.98
N LEU A 35 -9.01 0.43 -3.24
CA LEU A 35 -9.77 1.59 -3.69
C LEU A 35 -11.27 1.41 -3.41
N ALA A 36 -11.82 0.25 -3.76
CA ALA A 36 -13.22 -0.06 -3.48
C ALA A 36 -13.54 0.00 -1.97
N CYS A 37 -12.63 -0.50 -1.13
CA CYS A 37 -12.77 -0.44 0.33
C CYS A 37 -12.77 1.01 0.83
N LEU A 38 -11.84 1.83 0.37
CA LEU A 38 -11.70 3.24 0.76
C LEU A 38 -12.93 4.06 0.34
N GLN A 39 -13.43 3.83 -0.86
CA GLN A 39 -14.63 4.50 -1.38
C GLN A 39 -15.89 4.09 -0.62
N ALA A 40 -16.00 2.82 -0.24
CA ALA A 40 -17.14 2.32 0.53
C ALA A 40 -17.14 2.82 2.00
N ARG A 41 -15.97 3.17 2.55
CA ARG A 41 -15.80 3.54 3.96
C ARG A 41 -14.96 4.83 4.09
N PRO A 42 -15.54 5.99 3.77
CA PRO A 42 -14.85 7.25 3.98
C PRO A 42 -14.56 7.45 5.47
N ALA A 43 -13.37 7.99 5.78
CA ALA A 43 -12.92 8.28 7.14
C ALA A 43 -12.51 9.75 7.27
N ASP A 44 -12.48 10.22 8.52
CA ASP A 44 -11.97 11.56 8.85
C ASP A 44 -10.45 11.56 8.94
N ILE A 45 -9.85 10.41 9.31
CA ILE A 45 -8.41 10.25 9.52
C ILE A 45 -7.95 8.99 8.78
N TYR A 46 -6.91 9.12 7.97
CA TYR A 46 -6.21 8.01 7.33
C TYR A 46 -4.79 7.95 7.88
N VAL A 47 -4.43 6.83 8.49
CA VAL A 47 -3.08 6.56 9.01
C VAL A 47 -2.44 5.48 8.15
N LEU A 48 -1.50 5.88 7.33
CA LEU A 48 -0.70 5.01 6.48
C LEU A 48 0.51 4.52 7.29
N VAL A 49 0.63 3.22 7.52
CA VAL A 49 1.58 2.63 8.47
C VAL A 49 2.63 1.81 7.71
N GLY A 50 3.44 2.51 6.94
CA GLY A 50 4.59 1.96 6.24
C GLY A 50 4.28 1.04 5.06
N ASP A 51 5.27 0.91 4.18
CA ASP A 51 5.26 0.07 2.98
C ASP A 51 4.04 0.33 2.08
N ILE A 52 3.73 1.62 1.94
CA ILE A 52 2.63 2.11 1.11
C ILE A 52 3.01 2.01 -0.38
N LEU A 53 4.26 2.35 -0.68
CA LEU A 53 4.81 2.31 -2.03
C LEU A 53 5.86 1.22 -2.14
N ASP A 54 5.90 0.52 -3.27
CA ASP A 54 6.99 -0.39 -3.62
C ASP A 54 7.57 0.01 -4.99
N LEU A 55 8.50 0.96 -4.96
CA LEU A 55 9.15 1.51 -6.13
C LEU A 55 10.63 1.06 -6.24
N TRP A 56 11.00 0.00 -5.51
CA TRP A 56 12.38 -0.49 -5.43
C TRP A 56 12.90 -1.10 -6.73
N GLN A 57 12.00 -1.41 -7.67
CA GLN A 57 12.35 -2.09 -8.92
C GLN A 57 12.26 -1.14 -10.14
N PRO A 58 13.19 -0.21 -10.30
CA PRO A 58 13.15 0.76 -11.40
C PRO A 58 13.25 0.10 -12.76
N LEU A 59 13.85 -1.11 -12.84
CA LEU A 59 13.99 -1.88 -14.08
C LEU A 59 12.72 -2.66 -14.45
N LEU A 60 11.81 -2.85 -13.49
CA LEU A 60 10.58 -3.62 -13.64
C LEU A 60 9.39 -2.82 -13.10
N PRO A 61 9.15 -1.60 -13.59
CA PRO A 61 8.08 -0.77 -13.07
C PRO A 61 6.73 -1.48 -13.28
N HIS A 62 5.94 -1.50 -12.24
CA HIS A 62 4.57 -2.02 -12.27
C HIS A 62 3.65 -1.01 -11.59
N TRP A 63 3.21 -0.02 -12.35
CA TRP A 63 2.27 0.97 -11.88
C TRP A 63 1.00 0.89 -12.71
N THR A 64 -0.12 0.62 -12.07
CA THR A 64 -1.41 0.44 -12.72
C THR A 64 -2.30 1.68 -12.54
N ALA A 65 -3.36 1.78 -13.32
CA ALA A 65 -4.38 2.80 -13.11
C ALA A 65 -5.06 2.70 -11.74
N ALA A 66 -5.13 1.49 -11.16
CA ALA A 66 -5.67 1.29 -9.81
C ALA A 66 -4.73 1.84 -8.74
N ASP A 67 -3.39 1.64 -8.88
CA ASP A 67 -2.42 2.23 -7.96
C ASP A 67 -2.53 3.76 -7.98
N GLN A 68 -2.60 4.36 -9.18
CA GLN A 68 -2.79 5.79 -9.33
C GLN A 68 -4.08 6.28 -8.68
N ALA A 69 -5.19 5.58 -8.90
CA ALA A 69 -6.48 5.96 -8.35
C ALA A 69 -6.52 5.91 -6.81
N VAL A 70 -5.73 5.03 -6.16
CA VAL A 70 -5.57 5.03 -4.69
C VAL A 70 -4.86 6.30 -4.23
N ILE A 71 -3.74 6.67 -4.86
CA ILE A 71 -2.99 7.89 -4.53
C ILE A 71 -3.89 9.12 -4.72
N ASP A 72 -4.57 9.21 -5.85
CA ASP A 72 -5.47 10.33 -6.17
C ASP A 72 -6.62 10.41 -5.16
N HIS A 73 -7.19 9.27 -4.76
CA HIS A 73 -8.24 9.22 -3.75
C HIS A 73 -7.75 9.75 -2.40
N LEU A 74 -6.60 9.28 -1.91
CA LEU A 74 -6.04 9.72 -0.62
C LEU A 74 -5.72 11.22 -0.65
N ASN A 75 -5.11 11.72 -1.73
CA ASN A 75 -4.83 13.15 -1.89
C ASN A 75 -6.12 13.98 -1.96
N ALA A 76 -7.16 13.49 -2.66
CA ALA A 76 -8.46 14.15 -2.71
C ALA A 76 -9.15 14.18 -1.34
N ARG A 77 -9.04 13.11 -0.54
CA ARG A 77 -9.56 13.08 0.83
C ARG A 77 -8.85 14.10 1.72
N ALA A 78 -7.51 14.20 1.63
CA ALA A 78 -6.74 15.19 2.36
C ALA A 78 -7.13 16.62 1.93
N ALA A 79 -7.27 16.89 0.64
CA ALA A 79 -7.72 18.18 0.12
C ALA A 79 -9.15 18.53 0.57
N ALA A 80 -10.01 17.53 0.81
CA ALA A 80 -11.36 17.69 1.33
C ALA A 80 -11.41 17.84 2.87
N GLY A 81 -10.26 17.90 3.56
CA GLY A 81 -10.17 18.15 4.99
C GLY A 81 -10.05 16.90 5.86
N ALA A 82 -9.83 15.72 5.30
CA ALA A 82 -9.47 14.55 6.09
C ALA A 82 -8.00 14.63 6.53
N ASP A 83 -7.72 14.20 7.74
CA ASP A 83 -6.34 14.08 8.22
C ASP A 83 -5.65 12.89 7.55
N LEU A 84 -4.51 13.13 6.91
CA LEU A 84 -3.68 12.09 6.34
C LEU A 84 -2.33 12.06 7.06
N VAL A 85 -2.03 10.94 7.70
CA VAL A 85 -0.77 10.68 8.39
C VAL A 85 -0.01 9.60 7.65
N TYR A 86 1.27 9.81 7.36
CA TYR A 86 2.11 8.86 6.68
C TYR A 86 3.31 8.47 7.54
N VAL A 87 3.23 7.32 8.21
CA VAL A 87 4.36 6.68 8.88
C VAL A 87 5.12 5.89 7.83
N ARG A 88 6.38 6.23 7.59
CA ARG A 88 7.18 5.63 6.53
C ARG A 88 7.68 4.23 6.92
N GLY A 89 7.62 3.29 5.99
CA GLY A 89 8.25 1.97 6.07
C GLY A 89 9.54 1.88 5.25
N ASN A 90 10.17 0.71 5.27
CA ASN A 90 11.46 0.49 4.60
C ASN A 90 11.35 0.40 3.06
N HIS A 91 10.18 0.07 2.51
CA HIS A 91 9.94 0.09 1.06
C HIS A 91 9.61 1.49 0.53
N ASP A 92 9.16 2.38 1.40
CA ASP A 92 8.75 3.71 1.00
C ASP A 92 9.96 4.57 0.61
N PRO A 93 9.90 5.28 -0.52
CA PRO A 93 10.93 6.25 -0.87
C PRO A 93 10.93 7.42 0.11
N GLU A 94 12.04 8.15 0.18
CA GLU A 94 12.01 9.49 0.78
C GLU A 94 10.93 10.33 0.08
N PRO A 95 10.13 11.13 0.79
CA PRO A 95 9.00 11.87 0.20
C PRO A 95 9.37 12.69 -1.03
N ASP A 96 10.54 13.33 -0.99
CA ASP A 96 11.04 14.16 -2.09
C ASP A 96 11.53 13.34 -3.29
N ARG A 97 11.77 12.04 -3.11
CA ARG A 97 12.24 11.12 -4.14
C ARG A 97 11.12 10.31 -4.77
N ALA A 98 9.92 10.33 -4.20
CA ALA A 98 8.77 9.71 -4.83
C ALA A 98 8.46 10.42 -6.15
N PRO A 99 8.22 9.68 -7.23
CA PRO A 99 7.85 10.29 -8.51
C PRO A 99 6.52 11.05 -8.36
N PRO A 100 6.30 12.12 -9.14
CA PRO A 100 5.15 13.00 -8.97
C PRO A 100 3.79 12.27 -8.93
N HIS A 101 3.63 11.25 -9.76
CA HIS A 101 2.38 10.48 -9.84
C HIS A 101 2.12 9.61 -8.60
N ALA A 102 3.17 9.17 -7.89
CA ALA A 102 3.05 8.34 -6.68
C ALA A 102 3.15 9.17 -5.39
N ARG A 103 3.20 10.49 -5.49
CA ARG A 103 3.43 11.35 -4.32
C ARG A 103 2.14 11.57 -3.53
N LEU A 104 2.21 11.30 -2.24
CA LEU A 104 1.19 11.72 -1.29
C LEU A 104 1.48 13.14 -0.81
N HIS A 105 0.47 13.99 -0.78
CA HIS A 105 0.56 15.40 -0.35
C HIS A 105 0.52 15.51 1.18
N VAL A 106 1.40 14.76 1.83
CA VAL A 106 1.52 14.71 3.30
C VAL A 106 2.99 14.57 3.69
N ARG A 107 3.34 15.13 4.83
CA ARG A 107 4.66 14.92 5.40
C ARG A 107 4.75 13.51 5.99
N ALA A 108 5.78 12.75 5.59
CA ALA A 108 6.08 11.48 6.23
C ALA A 108 6.76 11.68 7.58
N VAL A 109 6.43 10.80 8.53
CA VAL A 109 7.00 10.75 9.88
C VAL A 109 7.55 9.35 10.17
N CYS A 110 8.42 9.22 11.16
CA CYS A 110 8.92 7.91 11.58
C CYS A 110 7.97 7.22 12.57
N GLU A 111 7.22 8.01 13.32
CA GLU A 111 6.26 7.54 14.33
C GLU A 111 5.10 8.52 14.44
N HIS A 112 3.96 8.04 14.88
CA HIS A 112 2.77 8.83 15.12
C HIS A 112 2.08 8.41 16.41
N ILE A 113 1.59 9.37 17.20
CA ILE A 113 0.76 9.10 18.38
C ILE A 113 -0.69 9.37 18.02
N HIS A 114 -1.44 8.31 17.78
CA HIS A 114 -2.88 8.39 17.53
C HIS A 114 -3.66 8.47 18.85
N ARG A 115 -4.65 9.36 18.93
CA ARG A 115 -5.59 9.43 20.03
C ARG A 115 -6.90 8.79 19.65
N THR A 116 -7.27 7.75 20.39
CA THR A 116 -8.55 7.05 20.19
C THR A 116 -9.72 7.86 20.72
N GLY A 117 -10.95 7.50 20.35
CA GLY A 117 -12.16 8.17 20.83
C GLY A 117 -12.34 8.12 22.35
N ASP A 118 -11.80 7.09 23.02
CA ASP A 118 -11.76 6.96 24.49
C ASP A 118 -10.50 7.58 25.14
N GLN A 119 -9.82 8.48 24.40
CA GLN A 119 -8.65 9.26 24.84
C GLN A 119 -7.38 8.43 25.09
N ARG A 120 -7.33 7.15 24.76
CA ARG A 120 -6.09 6.37 24.81
C ARG A 120 -5.12 6.85 23.73
N ARG A 121 -3.84 6.67 24.03
CA ARG A 121 -2.75 7.02 23.11
C ARG A 121 -2.17 5.72 22.55
N LEU A 122 -2.16 5.61 21.23
CA LEU A 122 -1.55 4.50 20.51
C LEU A 122 -0.28 5.02 19.82
N LEU A 123 0.85 4.40 20.10
CA LEU A 123 2.06 4.64 19.31
C LEU A 123 1.94 3.81 18.02
N VAL A 124 2.01 4.50 16.89
CA VAL A 124 1.96 3.91 15.56
C VAL A 124 3.35 4.00 14.96
N VAL A 125 3.95 2.86 14.66
CA VAL A 125 5.26 2.73 14.03
C VAL A 125 5.19 1.61 12.98
N HIS A 126 6.00 1.70 11.95
CA HIS A 126 6.26 0.57 11.08
C HIS A 126 7.35 -0.31 11.74
N GLY A 127 7.16 -1.63 11.74
CA GLY A 127 8.00 -2.56 12.51
C GLY A 127 9.47 -2.66 12.08
N ASP A 128 9.83 -2.13 10.91
CA ASP A 128 11.20 -2.12 10.38
C ASP A 128 12.19 -1.41 11.31
N SER A 129 11.75 -0.37 12.00
CA SER A 129 12.58 0.41 12.93
C SER A 129 13.00 -0.40 14.17
N VAL A 130 12.26 -1.46 14.51
CA VAL A 130 12.49 -2.33 15.67
C VAL A 130 13.24 -3.61 15.29
N ASP A 131 13.23 -3.98 14.00
CA ASP A 131 13.91 -5.19 13.52
C ASP A 131 15.34 -4.91 13.06
N SER A 132 16.30 -5.14 13.98
CA SER A 132 17.72 -5.00 13.70
C SER A 132 18.26 -5.92 12.59
N ARG A 133 17.52 -6.96 12.19
CA ARG A 133 17.86 -7.86 11.08
C ARG A 133 17.60 -7.22 9.73
N LEU A 134 16.49 -6.49 9.57
CA LEU A 134 16.15 -5.78 8.34
C LEU A 134 17.19 -4.71 8.00
N VAL A 135 17.71 -4.00 9.00
CA VAL A 135 18.75 -2.97 8.79
C VAL A 135 20.05 -3.57 8.22
N ARG A 136 20.36 -4.83 8.53
CA ARG A 136 21.58 -5.52 8.06
C ARG A 136 21.45 -6.18 6.69
N THR A 137 20.25 -6.39 6.18
CA THR A 137 20.02 -7.23 4.98
C THR A 137 19.33 -6.51 3.84
N HIS A 138 19.39 -5.18 3.77
CA HIS A 138 18.76 -4.39 2.67
C HIS A 138 19.11 -4.93 1.27
N LEU A 139 20.35 -5.39 1.06
CA LEU A 139 20.76 -5.96 -0.23
C LEU A 139 20.07 -7.31 -0.49
N ALA A 140 20.00 -8.18 0.50
CA ALA A 140 19.34 -9.48 0.39
C ALA A 140 17.83 -9.32 0.16
N THR A 141 17.19 -8.37 0.85
CA THR A 141 15.78 -8.04 0.66
C THR A 141 15.51 -7.54 -0.76
N ARG A 142 16.37 -6.68 -1.29
CA ARG A 142 16.26 -6.19 -2.68
C ARG A 142 16.43 -7.30 -3.71
N ILE A 143 17.38 -8.21 -3.50
CA ILE A 143 17.59 -9.38 -4.39
C ILE A 143 16.37 -10.31 -4.31
N GLY A 144 15.86 -10.57 -3.10
CA GLY A 144 14.67 -11.38 -2.89
C GLY A 144 13.42 -10.77 -3.55
N SER A 145 13.23 -9.47 -3.44
CA SER A 145 12.15 -8.74 -4.11
C SER A 145 12.26 -8.84 -5.63
N LEU A 146 13.47 -8.67 -6.20
CA LEU A 146 13.70 -8.83 -7.65
C LEU A 146 13.38 -10.24 -8.11
N ALA A 147 13.86 -11.26 -7.39
CA ALA A 147 13.59 -12.66 -7.71
C ALA A 147 12.08 -12.96 -7.67
N ASN A 148 11.39 -12.48 -6.65
CA ASN A 148 9.94 -12.62 -6.55
C ASN A 148 9.19 -11.96 -7.71
N HIS A 149 9.58 -10.74 -8.10
CA HIS A 149 8.99 -10.05 -9.26
C HIS A 149 9.22 -10.82 -10.57
N LEU A 150 10.39 -11.39 -10.77
CA LEU A 150 10.68 -12.21 -11.95
C LEU A 150 9.83 -13.49 -11.96
N LEU A 151 9.72 -14.19 -10.82
CA LEU A 151 8.88 -15.38 -10.68
C LEU A 151 7.41 -15.08 -10.96
N LEU A 152 6.87 -13.99 -10.42
CA LEU A 152 5.49 -13.57 -10.67
C LEU A 152 5.24 -13.22 -12.14
N ARG A 153 6.21 -12.62 -12.84
CA ARG A 153 6.11 -12.37 -14.28
C ARG A 153 6.11 -13.66 -15.09
N LEU A 154 6.98 -14.61 -14.75
CA LEU A 154 7.03 -15.91 -15.40
C LEU A 154 5.72 -16.67 -15.18
N ASP A 155 5.21 -16.73 -13.96
CA ASP A 155 3.93 -17.39 -13.65
C ASP A 155 2.77 -16.79 -14.46
N ARG A 156 2.67 -15.45 -14.53
CA ARG A 156 1.64 -14.79 -15.37
C ARG A 156 1.80 -15.10 -16.85
N GLY A 157 3.04 -15.14 -17.35
CA GLY A 157 3.33 -15.52 -18.73
C GLY A 157 2.88 -16.95 -19.03
N LEU A 158 3.21 -17.90 -18.14
CA LEU A 158 2.83 -19.29 -18.27
C LEU A 158 1.30 -19.48 -18.21
N ARG A 159 0.61 -18.81 -17.30
CA ARG A 159 -0.87 -18.87 -17.21
C ARG A 159 -1.52 -18.37 -18.49
N ARG A 160 -1.05 -17.28 -19.08
CA ARG A 160 -1.56 -16.77 -20.36
C ARG A 160 -1.37 -17.78 -21.49
N LEU A 161 -0.21 -18.44 -21.56
CA LEU A 161 0.05 -19.47 -22.57
C LEU A 161 -0.90 -20.68 -22.42
N VAL A 162 -1.15 -21.12 -21.17
CA VAL A 162 -2.09 -22.21 -20.89
C VAL A 162 -3.53 -21.82 -21.25
N GLU A 163 -3.95 -20.59 -20.97
CA GLU A 163 -5.27 -20.09 -21.34
C GLU A 163 -5.44 -20.04 -22.87
N ILE A 164 -4.44 -19.55 -23.61
CA ILE A 164 -4.45 -19.52 -25.07
C ILE A 164 -4.53 -20.95 -25.63
N GLY A 165 -3.77 -21.90 -25.06
CA GLY A 165 -3.80 -23.31 -25.49
C GLY A 165 -5.16 -23.98 -25.26
N ARG A 166 -5.90 -23.57 -24.22
CA ARG A 166 -7.25 -24.08 -23.95
C ARG A 166 -8.35 -23.48 -24.83
N ALA A 167 -8.12 -22.29 -25.36
CA ALA A 167 -9.07 -21.62 -26.26
C ALA A 167 -9.04 -22.16 -27.70
N HIS A 168 -8.05 -23.01 -28.04
CA HIS A 168 -7.84 -23.58 -29.37
C HIS A 168 -8.13 -25.09 -29.43
N VAL A 169 -8.67 -25.66 -28.38
CA VAL A 169 -9.16 -27.07 -28.31
C VAL A 169 -10.69 -27.04 -28.15
#